data_24b0faecbf48ed47282bb9e18e568d6a
#
_entry.id   24b0faecbf48ed47282bb9e18e568d6a
#
_cell.length_a   1.000
_cell.length_b   1.000
_cell.length_c   1.000
_cell.angle_alpha   90.00
_cell.angle_beta   90.00
_cell.angle_gamma   90.00
#
_symmetry.space_group_name_H-M   'P 1'
#
loop_
_entity.id
_entity.type
_entity.pdbx_description
1 polymer ?
#
loop_
_entity_poly.entity_id
_entity_poly.type
_entity_poly.pdbx_seq_one_letter_code
_entity_poly.pdbx_strand_id
1 'polypeptide(L)'
;MHGNGWSTRRLLAVCLALLSLALSMAFVSGAEQERPQAPTGADATLDDGGTAEFGIEWITDWPGTADDRANWYYSANGLRGELLDAGWLQRFFWGNSLAWEEDFKGAASGGTEHIWIDTVDLGLMATHGSGTWDSFWSKNLSSVYYSTNHDDLHLSPGEAYHAFGDDDLEWLAWDSCSVLDDNSAAYWYTTFDGLHLMLGFANTMYVVYPGDGGAWGDQMRAKGWWIFGHGAKTVTQAWFTATDDQQPSGVRARVLAEELDNYNDYIWGQGYVSPDPTYNGLYWYWDHVAGTPPPVQITEEFQELPVFLVRPREVNEDYIRNIGQSFGLDSEILAAPDGSAFYMVGGDDDEKQVRIDARTGAFYYQDLGELWTDPERPRTLPESAERAAGLVHSFLAAHDNLPGVFEFNGNIPPTVYLESASEAASPETADLRRPLATNPTQYSVSYMRTVDVGGTQLSIVGPGSRQNVYVGDSGEVIGLKSGYVPVEISPARESVPILTSAEAWDAFLADPSVAVAQPPTADTYKLTDTPPTLAYYQQPTTEAQQELIPVWVFEADLYVTAPDGRSATADQLLDDNALIYVRAERGEGAGPVAIIDAPADGVTLRPGQAIDLSGSATGGTPPYTLEWS
;
A
#
# COMPACT_ATOMS: atom_id res chain seq x y z
N MET A 1 8.69 49.43 -49.12
CA MET A 1 8.36 49.54 -47.70
C MET A 1 7.36 48.43 -47.34
N HIS A 2 7.83 47.31 -46.84
CA HIS A 2 6.95 46.23 -46.42
C HIS A 2 6.93 46.23 -44.87
N GLY A 3 5.81 46.62 -44.30
CA GLY A 3 5.58 46.60 -42.86
C GLY A 3 5.19 45.20 -42.39
N ASN A 4 6.05 44.60 -41.56
CA ASN A 4 5.76 43.35 -40.84
C ASN A 4 4.83 43.65 -39.66
N GLY A 5 3.53 43.55 -39.90
CA GLY A 5 2.53 43.57 -38.84
C GLY A 5 2.46 42.22 -38.13
N TRP A 6 3.05 42.12 -36.96
CA TRP A 6 2.79 41.02 -36.06
C TRP A 6 1.33 41.10 -35.58
N SER A 7 0.55 40.05 -35.83
CA SER A 7 -0.86 40.06 -35.45
C SER A 7 -0.99 40.04 -33.93
N THR A 8 -1.89 40.87 -33.40
CA THR A 8 -2.19 41.02 -31.97
C THR A 8 -2.49 39.67 -31.28
N ARG A 9 -2.93 38.66 -32.05
CA ARG A 9 -3.17 37.30 -31.57
C ARG A 9 -1.88 36.54 -31.16
N ARG A 10 -0.74 36.81 -31.83
CA ARG A 10 0.54 36.17 -31.46
C ARG A 10 1.15 36.81 -30.22
N LEU A 11 0.96 38.13 -30.02
CA LEU A 11 1.38 38.79 -28.79
C LEU A 11 0.57 38.30 -27.57
N LEU A 12 -0.75 38.09 -27.73
CA LEU A 12 -1.60 37.59 -26.67
C LEU A 12 -1.23 36.15 -26.28
N ALA A 13 -0.91 35.28 -27.23
CA ALA A 13 -0.47 33.91 -26.98
C ALA A 13 0.88 33.84 -26.24
N VAL A 14 1.83 34.70 -26.60
CA VAL A 14 3.14 34.79 -25.91
C VAL A 14 2.97 35.35 -24.49
N CYS A 15 2.09 36.32 -24.28
CA CYS A 15 1.81 36.85 -22.94
C CYS A 15 1.11 35.83 -22.05
N LEU A 16 0.18 35.04 -22.60
CA LEU A 16 -0.48 33.95 -21.85
C LEU A 16 0.49 32.81 -21.54
N ALA A 17 1.37 32.44 -22.45
CA ALA A 17 2.40 31.42 -22.20
C ALA A 17 3.42 31.88 -21.16
N LEU A 18 3.81 33.15 -21.16
CA LEU A 18 4.70 33.71 -20.14
C LEU A 18 4.01 33.87 -18.79
N LEU A 19 2.69 34.09 -18.76
CA LEU A 19 1.91 34.17 -17.53
C LEU A 19 1.72 32.77 -16.91
N SER A 20 1.48 31.75 -17.72
CA SER A 20 1.40 30.36 -17.25
C SER A 20 2.77 29.85 -16.78
N LEU A 21 3.87 30.22 -17.45
CA LEU A 21 5.22 29.88 -17.02
C LEU A 21 5.60 30.62 -15.71
N ALA A 22 5.17 31.86 -15.52
CA ALA A 22 5.36 32.60 -14.28
C ALA A 22 4.50 32.06 -13.13
N LEU A 23 3.29 31.54 -13.42
CA LEU A 23 2.48 30.84 -12.41
C LEU A 23 3.09 29.48 -12.03
N SER A 24 3.59 28.70 -13.00
CA SER A 24 4.25 27.43 -12.67
C SER A 24 5.60 27.59 -11.96
N MET A 25 6.34 28.69 -12.22
CA MET A 25 7.56 28.99 -11.45
C MET A 25 7.27 29.57 -10.05
N ALA A 26 6.08 30.11 -9.80
CA ALA A 26 5.70 30.58 -8.47
C ALA A 26 5.42 29.41 -7.49
N PHE A 27 5.15 28.22 -8.01
CA PHE A 27 5.02 27.01 -7.19
C PHE A 27 6.37 26.37 -6.80
N VAL A 28 7.49 26.83 -7.34
CA VAL A 28 8.84 26.31 -7.07
C VAL A 28 9.69 27.26 -6.21
N SER A 29 9.23 28.48 -5.94
CA SER A 29 9.93 29.35 -4.99
C SER A 29 9.25 29.24 -3.62
N GLY A 30 9.96 28.61 -2.66
CA GLY A 30 9.55 28.47 -1.28
C GLY A 30 9.20 29.81 -0.59
N ALA A 31 8.01 30.32 -0.86
CA ALA A 31 7.31 31.13 0.09
C ALA A 31 6.67 30.12 1.07
N GLU A 32 7.05 30.15 2.34
CA GLU A 32 6.31 29.49 3.40
C GLU A 32 4.84 29.80 3.15
N GLN A 33 4.07 28.79 2.82
CA GLN A 33 2.64 28.92 2.68
C GLN A 33 2.14 29.03 4.12
N GLU A 34 1.74 30.23 4.55
CA GLU A 34 1.16 30.40 5.87
C GLU A 34 -0.05 29.47 5.97
N ARG A 35 -0.06 28.61 6.98
CA ARG A 35 -1.25 27.81 7.31
C ARG A 35 -2.46 28.72 7.48
N PRO A 36 -3.63 28.30 6.99
CA PRO A 36 -4.87 28.95 7.38
C PRO A 36 -4.95 28.98 8.91
N GLN A 37 -5.38 30.12 9.47
CA GLN A 37 -5.70 30.16 10.88
C GLN A 37 -6.75 29.10 11.20
N ALA A 38 -6.60 28.43 12.34
CA ALA A 38 -7.58 27.50 12.85
C ALA A 38 -8.99 28.08 12.72
N PRO A 39 -10.00 27.30 12.30
CA PRO A 39 -11.37 27.77 12.22
C PRO A 39 -11.78 28.38 13.55
N THR A 40 -12.01 29.69 13.60
CA THR A 40 -12.52 30.33 14.82
C THR A 40 -14.02 30.05 14.90
N GLY A 41 -14.38 29.08 15.66
CA GLY A 41 -15.73 28.58 15.83
C GLY A 41 -15.84 27.20 15.23
N ALA A 42 -15.40 26.25 16.00
CA ALA A 42 -15.77 24.88 15.78
C ALA A 42 -17.27 24.78 15.93
N ASP A 43 -18.01 24.67 14.82
CA ASP A 43 -19.08 23.72 14.81
C ASP A 43 -18.39 22.34 14.70
N ALA A 44 -17.73 21.95 15.80
CA ALA A 44 -17.56 20.56 16.11
C ALA A 44 -18.98 20.04 16.34
N THR A 45 -19.65 19.73 15.31
CA THR A 45 -20.84 18.88 15.36
C THR A 45 -20.28 17.48 15.38
N LEU A 46 -19.99 17.12 16.57
CA LEU A 46 -19.78 15.82 17.12
C LEU A 46 -20.52 14.77 16.31
N ASP A 47 -19.83 13.75 15.85
CA ASP A 47 -20.22 12.37 15.65
C ASP A 47 -21.73 12.11 15.43
N ASP A 48 -22.37 12.75 14.50
CA ASP A 48 -23.83 12.59 14.40
C ASP A 48 -24.43 12.68 12.99
N GLY A 49 -23.61 12.42 11.98
CA GLY A 49 -24.06 12.44 10.60
C GLY A 49 -24.16 13.86 10.02
N GLY A 50 -23.20 14.70 10.38
CA GLY A 50 -22.83 15.90 9.65
C GLY A 50 -22.35 15.59 8.24
N THR A 51 -21.68 16.51 7.58
CA THR A 51 -20.97 16.23 6.34
C THR A 51 -19.65 15.55 6.70
N ALA A 52 -19.46 14.32 6.25
CA ALA A 52 -18.22 13.59 6.52
C ALA A 52 -16.97 14.36 6.05
N GLU A 53 -15.96 14.43 6.91
CA GLU A 53 -14.79 15.26 6.78
C GLU A 53 -13.49 14.45 6.85
N PHE A 54 -12.42 14.97 6.24
CA PHE A 54 -11.13 14.32 6.33
C PHE A 54 -9.96 15.29 6.41
N GLY A 55 -8.90 14.82 7.10
CA GLY A 55 -7.62 15.48 7.22
C GLY A 55 -6.46 14.58 6.81
N ILE A 56 -5.58 15.06 5.94
CA ILE A 56 -4.45 14.29 5.44
C ILE A 56 -3.18 15.09 5.51
N GLU A 57 -2.13 14.47 6.05
CA GLU A 57 -0.78 15.01 6.00
C GLU A 57 0.19 14.03 5.35
N TRP A 58 1.24 14.58 4.72
CA TRP A 58 2.32 13.77 4.15
C TRP A 58 3.66 14.49 4.18
N ILE A 59 4.75 13.71 4.16
CA ILE A 59 6.10 14.24 4.07
C ILE A 59 6.88 13.51 2.97
N THR A 60 7.31 14.26 1.96
CA THR A 60 8.13 13.78 0.86
C THR A 60 9.52 14.38 0.82
N ASP A 61 9.71 15.51 1.50
CA ASP A 61 10.95 16.30 1.50
C ASP A 61 11.57 16.25 2.91
N TRP A 62 12.64 15.49 3.05
CA TRP A 62 13.30 15.23 4.31
C TRP A 62 14.62 16.00 4.43
N PRO A 63 14.98 16.52 5.61
CA PRO A 63 16.26 17.19 5.79
C PRO A 63 17.42 16.20 5.61
N GLY A 64 18.18 16.32 4.51
CA GLY A 64 19.41 15.57 4.36
C GLY A 64 19.63 14.78 3.08
N THR A 65 18.72 14.78 2.11
CA THR A 65 18.92 14.37 0.71
C THR A 65 18.69 12.92 0.30
N ALA A 66 18.72 11.94 1.18
CA ALA A 66 18.60 10.55 0.76
C ALA A 66 17.18 9.96 0.86
N ASP A 67 16.26 10.67 1.50
CA ASP A 67 15.04 10.10 2.04
C ASP A 67 13.76 10.61 1.41
N ASP A 68 13.89 11.47 0.39
CA ASP A 68 12.76 12.02 -0.34
C ASP A 68 11.96 10.91 -1.05
N ARG A 69 10.67 10.82 -0.77
CA ARG A 69 9.76 9.81 -1.31
C ARG A 69 8.50 10.45 -1.88
N ALA A 70 8.51 10.76 -3.16
CA ALA A 70 7.36 11.35 -3.85
C ALA A 70 6.08 10.48 -3.74
N ASN A 71 6.22 9.18 -3.55
CA ASN A 71 5.09 8.25 -3.50
C ASN A 71 4.18 8.47 -2.29
N TRP A 72 4.66 9.00 -1.16
CA TRP A 72 3.77 9.40 -0.05
C TRP A 72 2.77 10.48 -0.46
N TYR A 73 3.20 11.44 -1.28
CA TYR A 73 2.25 12.39 -1.86
C TYR A 73 1.21 11.68 -2.74
N TYR A 74 1.62 10.70 -3.54
CA TYR A 74 0.67 9.97 -4.39
C TYR A 74 -0.31 9.14 -3.55
N SER A 75 0.15 8.50 -2.49
CA SER A 75 -0.70 7.80 -1.53
C SER A 75 -1.73 8.75 -0.90
N ALA A 76 -1.27 9.84 -0.31
CA ALA A 76 -2.09 10.88 0.32
C ALA A 76 -3.09 11.51 -0.68
N ASN A 77 -2.60 11.91 -1.88
CA ASN A 77 -3.44 12.54 -2.89
C ASN A 77 -4.43 11.54 -3.54
N GLY A 78 -4.06 10.26 -3.59
CA GLY A 78 -4.95 9.18 -4.03
C GLY A 78 -6.15 9.06 -3.10
N LEU A 79 -5.92 8.91 -1.79
CA LEU A 79 -7.00 8.88 -0.80
C LEU A 79 -7.86 10.15 -0.85
N ARG A 80 -7.20 11.31 -0.91
CA ARG A 80 -7.91 12.59 -1.06
C ARG A 80 -8.87 12.58 -2.25
N GLY A 81 -8.41 12.10 -3.39
CA GLY A 81 -9.25 12.01 -4.60
C GLY A 81 -10.48 11.15 -4.39
N GLU A 82 -10.30 9.98 -3.80
CA GLU A 82 -11.38 9.04 -3.52
C GLU A 82 -12.41 9.59 -2.53
N LEU A 83 -11.98 10.25 -1.46
CA LEU A 83 -12.88 10.86 -0.47
C LEU A 83 -13.64 12.06 -1.05
N LEU A 84 -12.99 12.93 -1.82
CA LEU A 84 -13.66 14.03 -2.53
C LEU A 84 -14.72 13.51 -3.51
N ASP A 85 -14.41 12.44 -4.23
CA ASP A 85 -15.37 11.79 -5.15
C ASP A 85 -16.52 11.11 -4.39
N ALA A 86 -16.32 10.68 -3.15
CA ALA A 86 -17.36 10.20 -2.26
C ALA A 86 -18.24 11.34 -1.69
N GLY A 87 -17.85 12.59 -1.91
CA GLY A 87 -18.58 13.77 -1.45
C GLY A 87 -18.16 14.28 -0.07
N TRP A 88 -17.06 13.77 0.45
CA TRP A 88 -16.51 14.21 1.73
C TRP A 88 -15.90 15.60 1.65
N LEU A 89 -15.85 16.32 2.77
CA LEU A 89 -15.27 17.64 2.88
C LEU A 89 -13.82 17.54 3.35
N GLN A 90 -12.90 18.09 2.56
CA GLN A 90 -11.52 18.23 2.98
C GLN A 90 -11.37 19.36 3.99
N ARG A 91 -10.98 19.05 5.22
CA ARG A 91 -10.63 20.07 6.24
C ARG A 91 -9.22 20.57 6.03
N PHE A 92 -8.28 19.65 5.87
CA PHE A 92 -6.89 20.00 5.55
C PHE A 92 -6.24 18.96 4.64
N PHE A 93 -5.23 19.40 3.90
CA PHE A 93 -4.38 18.56 3.06
C PHE A 93 -3.00 19.20 3.02
N TRP A 94 -2.13 18.81 3.94
CA TRP A 94 -0.86 19.48 4.16
C TRP A 94 0.31 18.54 3.96
N GLY A 95 1.42 19.12 3.43
CA GLY A 95 2.61 18.34 3.18
C GLY A 95 3.90 19.08 3.52
N ASN A 96 4.93 18.30 3.76
CA ASN A 96 6.28 18.78 4.05
C ASN A 96 6.30 19.80 5.22
N SER A 97 6.74 21.02 4.99
CA SER A 97 6.84 22.05 6.02
C SER A 97 5.52 22.45 6.69
N LEU A 98 4.39 22.01 6.17
CA LEU A 98 3.06 22.24 6.75
C LEU A 98 2.50 21.03 7.50
N ALA A 99 3.13 19.87 7.42
CA ALA A 99 2.79 18.69 8.21
C ALA A 99 3.48 18.80 9.56
N TRP A 100 2.70 18.96 10.62
CA TRP A 100 3.22 19.24 11.96
C TRP A 100 2.81 18.15 12.95
N GLU A 101 3.76 17.77 13.79
CA GLU A 101 3.52 16.81 14.86
C GLU A 101 2.38 17.25 15.80
N GLU A 102 2.33 18.54 16.12
CA GLU A 102 1.33 19.11 17.04
C GLU A 102 -0.11 18.86 16.59
N ASP A 103 -0.36 18.63 15.30
CA ASP A 103 -1.71 18.37 14.79
C ASP A 103 -2.24 16.97 15.18
N PHE A 104 -1.34 16.09 15.60
CA PHE A 104 -1.63 14.73 16.08
C PHE A 104 -1.25 14.53 17.55
N LYS A 105 -0.60 15.51 18.15
CA LYS A 105 -0.13 15.46 19.53
C LYS A 105 -1.21 15.92 20.48
N GLY A 106 -1.38 15.18 21.59
CA GLY A 106 -2.39 15.47 22.60
C GLY A 106 -2.22 16.84 23.27
N ALA A 107 -3.32 17.56 23.51
CA ALA A 107 -3.32 18.86 24.16
C ALA A 107 -2.60 18.85 25.52
N ALA A 108 -2.67 17.74 26.24
CA ALA A 108 -1.95 17.53 27.50
C ALA A 108 -0.42 17.54 27.31
N SER A 109 0.06 17.19 26.14
CA SER A 109 1.46 17.21 25.73
C SER A 109 1.84 18.49 24.96
N GLY A 110 0.92 19.43 24.81
CA GLY A 110 1.13 20.70 24.12
C GLY A 110 0.72 20.73 22.66
N GLY A 111 0.03 19.68 22.18
CA GLY A 111 -0.46 19.58 20.82
C GLY A 111 -1.79 20.28 20.55
N THR A 112 -2.27 20.12 19.34
CA THR A 112 -3.47 20.78 18.80
C THR A 112 -4.39 19.81 18.07
N GLU A 113 -4.36 18.51 18.40
CA GLU A 113 -5.22 17.45 17.81
C GLU A 113 -6.69 17.85 17.80
N HIS A 114 -7.20 18.40 18.91
CA HIS A 114 -8.57 18.89 19.10
C HIS A 114 -8.96 20.06 18.17
N ILE A 115 -8.02 20.62 17.41
CA ILE A 115 -8.24 21.66 16.41
C ILE A 115 -8.18 21.07 15.01
N TRP A 116 -7.39 20.00 14.82
CA TRP A 116 -7.06 19.47 13.51
C TRP A 116 -7.48 18.01 13.34
N ILE A 117 -6.64 17.06 13.74
CA ILE A 117 -6.88 15.65 13.37
C ILE A 117 -8.10 15.05 14.08
N ASP A 118 -8.37 15.43 15.31
CA ASP A 118 -9.50 14.90 16.08
C ASP A 118 -10.83 15.62 15.76
N THR A 119 -10.83 16.56 14.80
CA THR A 119 -12.04 17.24 14.31
C THR A 119 -12.47 16.78 12.92
N VAL A 120 -12.04 15.61 12.50
CA VAL A 120 -12.41 15.02 11.20
C VAL A 120 -12.72 13.54 11.39
N ASP A 121 -13.63 12.99 10.61
CA ASP A 121 -14.00 11.59 10.67
C ASP A 121 -12.86 10.63 10.24
N LEU A 122 -12.01 11.05 9.31
CA LEU A 122 -10.91 10.22 8.81
C LEU A 122 -9.60 10.98 8.69
N GLY A 123 -8.57 10.42 9.32
CA GLY A 123 -7.20 10.91 9.27
C GLY A 123 -6.23 10.00 8.54
N LEU A 124 -5.26 10.59 7.82
CA LEU A 124 -4.11 9.88 7.26
C LEU A 124 -2.84 10.69 7.47
N MET A 125 -1.79 10.02 7.94
CA MET A 125 -0.41 10.52 7.86
C MET A 125 0.45 9.57 7.04
N ALA A 126 1.06 10.07 5.97
CA ALA A 126 1.93 9.32 5.08
C ALA A 126 3.38 9.81 5.18
N THR A 127 4.23 9.04 5.87
CA THR A 127 5.60 9.46 6.21
C THR A 127 6.46 8.28 6.68
N HIS A 128 7.69 8.55 7.09
CA HIS A 128 8.51 7.57 7.79
C HIS A 128 7.93 7.19 9.16
N GLY A 129 8.15 5.94 9.54
CA GLY A 129 7.87 5.45 10.88
C GLY A 129 9.07 4.63 11.38
N SER A 130 9.36 4.73 12.66
CA SER A 130 10.47 4.00 13.29
C SER A 130 10.36 4.04 14.81
N GLY A 131 11.22 3.28 15.49
CA GLY A 131 11.29 3.35 16.92
C GLY A 131 12.02 4.59 17.45
N THR A 132 11.51 5.19 18.50
CA THR A 132 12.15 6.27 19.25
C THR A 132 11.96 6.09 20.75
N TRP A 133 12.67 6.91 21.55
CA TRP A 133 12.51 6.91 23.00
C TRP A 133 11.26 7.70 23.40
N ASP A 134 10.24 6.98 23.86
CA ASP A 134 9.07 7.57 24.48
C ASP A 134 9.35 7.88 25.96
N SER A 135 9.30 9.17 26.32
CA SER A 135 9.61 9.62 27.68
C SER A 135 8.51 9.30 28.68
N PHE A 136 7.27 9.24 28.25
CA PHE A 136 6.11 8.93 29.10
C PHE A 136 6.17 7.46 29.57
N TRP A 137 6.42 6.55 28.65
CA TRP A 137 6.53 5.12 28.94
C TRP A 137 7.95 4.66 29.32
N SER A 138 8.95 5.53 29.14
CA SER A 138 10.37 5.22 29.35
C SER A 138 10.84 3.99 28.56
N LYS A 139 10.49 3.92 27.28
CA LYS A 139 10.76 2.81 26.37
C LYS A 139 11.07 3.31 24.96
N ASN A 140 11.75 2.45 24.17
CA ASN A 140 11.77 2.63 22.73
C ASN A 140 10.47 2.07 22.16
N LEU A 141 9.69 2.94 21.53
CA LEU A 141 8.43 2.60 20.87
C LEU A 141 8.46 3.11 19.43
N SER A 142 7.71 2.47 18.57
CA SER A 142 7.54 2.97 17.21
C SER A 142 6.79 4.29 17.22
N SER A 143 7.24 5.21 16.38
CA SER A 143 6.77 6.59 16.31
C SER A 143 6.58 7.00 14.87
N VAL A 144 5.78 8.03 14.65
CA VAL A 144 5.56 8.66 13.35
C VAL A 144 6.51 9.84 13.22
N TYR A 145 7.22 9.96 12.09
CA TYR A 145 8.23 10.99 11.89
C TYR A 145 7.69 12.21 11.15
N TYR A 146 8.22 13.37 11.54
CA TYR A 146 7.96 14.66 10.93
C TYR A 146 9.26 15.34 10.49
N SER A 147 9.27 16.04 9.37
CA SER A 147 10.47 16.70 8.83
C SER A 147 10.64 18.14 9.28
N THR A 148 9.69 18.67 10.02
CA THR A 148 9.67 20.06 10.47
C THR A 148 10.24 20.21 11.88
N ASN A 149 10.79 21.37 12.17
CA ASN A 149 11.25 21.71 13.52
C ASN A 149 10.12 22.30 14.39
N HIS A 150 8.89 21.93 14.11
CA HIS A 150 7.80 22.12 15.03
C HIS A 150 7.83 21.01 16.06
N ASP A 151 8.18 21.32 17.29
CA ASP A 151 8.47 20.41 18.37
C ASP A 151 9.72 19.53 18.12
N ASP A 152 9.66 18.18 18.18
CA ASP A 152 10.86 17.33 18.22
C ASP A 152 11.03 16.34 17.07
N LEU A 153 10.24 16.44 16.01
CA LEU A 153 10.32 15.67 14.76
C LEU A 153 9.65 14.29 14.79
N HIS A 154 9.05 13.84 15.86
CA HIS A 154 8.40 12.53 15.88
C HIS A 154 7.33 12.43 16.95
N LEU A 155 6.18 11.92 16.58
CA LEU A 155 5.07 11.65 17.47
C LEU A 155 5.23 10.26 18.08
N SER A 156 5.29 10.17 19.39
CA SER A 156 5.26 8.92 20.14
C SER A 156 3.87 8.66 20.77
N PRO A 157 3.54 7.39 21.12
CA PRO A 157 2.24 7.10 21.76
C PRO A 157 1.99 7.89 23.03
N GLY A 158 3.04 8.18 23.84
CA GLY A 158 2.91 8.95 25.08
C GLY A 158 2.58 10.41 24.85
N GLU A 159 2.92 10.97 23.71
CA GLU A 159 2.60 12.36 23.33
C GLU A 159 1.17 12.51 22.82
N ALA A 160 0.64 11.44 22.22
CA ALA A 160 -0.75 11.36 21.77
C ALA A 160 -1.68 10.63 22.77
N TYR A 161 -1.29 10.55 24.05
CA TYR A 161 -2.05 9.84 25.07
C TYR A 161 -3.47 10.41 25.21
N HIS A 162 -4.52 9.57 24.99
CA HIS A 162 -5.94 9.96 24.93
C HIS A 162 -6.17 11.17 24.03
N ALA A 163 -5.74 11.10 22.77
CA ALA A 163 -5.77 12.22 21.85
C ALA A 163 -6.67 12.00 20.64
N PHE A 164 -7.27 10.82 20.50
CA PHE A 164 -7.99 10.49 19.28
C PHE A 164 -9.38 9.90 19.56
N GLY A 165 -10.41 10.57 19.05
CA GLY A 165 -11.79 10.12 19.04
C GLY A 165 -12.70 10.75 20.11
N ASP A 166 -12.19 11.67 20.97
CA ASP A 166 -13.04 12.36 21.92
C ASP A 166 -13.78 13.57 21.30
N ASP A 167 -13.41 13.97 20.09
CA ASP A 167 -14.13 14.99 19.31
C ASP A 167 -14.89 14.32 18.12
N ASP A 168 -14.23 13.91 17.03
CA ASP A 168 -14.92 13.46 15.78
C ASP A 168 -14.12 12.43 14.97
N LEU A 169 -13.02 11.88 15.47
CA LEU A 169 -12.15 11.01 14.70
C LEU A 169 -12.51 9.53 14.87
N GLU A 170 -13.10 8.90 13.84
CA GLU A 170 -13.38 7.46 13.87
C GLU A 170 -12.24 6.62 13.33
N TRP A 171 -11.55 7.08 12.26
CA TRP A 171 -10.54 6.25 11.59
C TRP A 171 -9.24 7.01 11.37
N LEU A 172 -8.13 6.46 11.89
CA LEU A 172 -6.80 7.01 11.72
C LEU A 172 -5.87 6.00 11.04
N ALA A 173 -5.23 6.38 9.94
CA ALA A 173 -4.29 5.53 9.24
C ALA A 173 -2.87 6.10 9.27
N TRP A 174 -1.91 5.26 9.64
CA TRP A 174 -0.48 5.49 9.56
C TRP A 174 0.09 4.77 8.33
N ASP A 175 0.23 5.46 7.21
CA ASP A 175 0.94 4.98 6.03
C ASP A 175 2.45 5.15 6.26
N SER A 176 2.96 4.37 7.20
CA SER A 176 4.30 4.50 7.80
C SER A 176 4.83 3.16 8.29
N CYS A 177 6.15 2.95 8.21
CA CYS A 177 6.78 1.71 8.62
C CYS A 177 6.64 1.44 10.11
N SER A 178 6.29 0.20 10.46
CA SER A 178 6.43 -0.38 11.81
C SER A 178 5.73 0.37 12.95
N VAL A 179 4.87 1.34 12.67
CA VAL A 179 4.21 2.15 13.73
C VAL A 179 3.41 1.27 14.68
N LEU A 180 2.75 0.25 14.14
CA LEU A 180 1.96 -0.70 14.93
C LEU A 180 2.71 -2.02 15.16
N ASP A 181 4.02 -1.99 15.42
CA ASP A 181 4.81 -3.19 15.66
C ASP A 181 4.36 -3.94 16.94
N ASP A 182 4.84 -5.17 17.13
CA ASP A 182 4.45 -6.01 18.25
C ASP A 182 4.82 -5.43 19.62
N ASN A 183 5.83 -4.54 19.67
CA ASN A 183 6.25 -3.88 20.90
C ASN A 183 5.46 -2.61 21.20
N SER A 184 4.93 -1.95 20.18
CA SER A 184 4.36 -0.60 20.26
C SER A 184 2.83 -0.58 20.15
N ALA A 185 2.20 -1.55 19.50
CA ALA A 185 0.74 -1.58 19.27
C ALA A 185 -0.08 -1.35 20.55
N ALA A 186 0.31 -2.01 21.67
CA ALA A 186 -0.38 -1.83 22.95
C ALA A 186 -0.27 -0.40 23.50
N TYR A 187 0.82 0.30 23.20
CA TYR A 187 1.03 1.69 23.62
C TYR A 187 0.28 2.66 22.68
N TRP A 188 0.20 2.37 21.39
CA TRP A 188 -0.63 3.13 20.47
C TRP A 188 -2.12 3.01 20.82
N TYR A 189 -2.57 1.89 21.37
CA TYR A 189 -3.93 1.80 21.88
C TYR A 189 -4.22 2.82 23.01
N THR A 190 -3.23 3.23 23.80
CA THR A 190 -3.44 4.26 24.84
C THR A 190 -3.72 5.64 24.28
N THR A 191 -3.65 5.84 22.98
CA THR A 191 -4.02 7.10 22.33
C THR A 191 -5.51 7.22 22.03
N PHE A 192 -6.26 6.10 22.14
CA PHE A 192 -7.71 6.06 21.90
C PHE A 192 -8.47 6.75 23.04
N ASP A 193 -9.50 7.49 22.66
CA ASP A 193 -10.53 8.04 23.57
C ASP A 193 -11.86 8.18 22.79
N GLY A 194 -12.29 7.07 22.13
CA GLY A 194 -13.44 7.00 21.23
C GLY A 194 -13.08 6.56 19.81
N LEU A 195 -11.81 6.59 19.43
CA LEU A 195 -11.35 6.18 18.09
C LEU A 195 -11.80 4.75 17.76
N HIS A 196 -12.47 4.56 16.63
CA HIS A 196 -12.93 3.25 16.19
C HIS A 196 -11.79 2.36 15.73
N LEU A 197 -10.99 2.83 14.76
CA LEU A 197 -9.90 2.04 14.18
C LEU A 197 -8.63 2.87 14.01
N MET A 198 -7.52 2.27 14.39
CA MET A 198 -6.19 2.72 13.98
C MET A 198 -5.58 1.68 13.04
N LEU A 199 -5.22 2.12 11.84
CA LEU A 199 -4.67 1.27 10.79
C LEU A 199 -3.20 1.62 10.55
N GLY A 200 -2.39 0.62 10.23
CA GLY A 200 -0.97 0.84 9.95
C GLY A 200 -0.25 -0.46 9.62
N PHE A 201 1.06 -0.46 9.80
CA PHE A 201 1.90 -1.61 9.52
C PHE A 201 2.65 -2.07 10.77
N ALA A 202 2.69 -3.38 10.97
CA ALA A 202 3.36 -4.01 12.10
C ALA A 202 4.85 -4.32 11.82
N ASN A 203 5.27 -4.11 10.59
CA ASN A 203 6.66 -4.16 10.16
C ASN A 203 6.90 -3.13 9.05
N THR A 204 8.06 -3.21 8.42
CA THR A 204 8.41 -2.36 7.29
C THR A 204 7.39 -2.47 6.16
N MET A 205 6.89 -1.31 5.71
CA MET A 205 6.13 -1.17 4.48
C MET A 205 6.99 -0.51 3.39
N TYR A 206 6.56 -0.62 2.15
CA TYR A 206 7.25 -0.06 1.00
C TYR A 206 6.47 1.09 0.40
N VAL A 207 7.17 2.18 0.12
CA VAL A 207 6.57 3.37 -0.46
C VAL A 207 6.41 3.15 -1.98
N VAL A 208 5.36 2.45 -2.36
CA VAL A 208 5.07 2.06 -3.74
C VAL A 208 4.21 3.10 -4.47
N TYR A 209 4.17 3.03 -5.79
CA TYR A 209 3.24 3.81 -6.61
C TYR A 209 2.06 2.90 -7.03
N PRO A 210 0.80 3.35 -7.03
CA PRO A 210 0.30 4.70 -6.71
C PRO A 210 0.13 4.99 -5.21
N GLY A 211 0.47 4.05 -4.34
CA GLY A 211 0.43 4.18 -2.89
C GLY A 211 -0.81 3.57 -2.24
N ASP A 212 -0.63 3.17 -0.99
CA ASP A 212 -1.65 2.43 -0.23
C ASP A 212 -2.92 3.25 0.01
N GLY A 213 -2.78 4.54 0.32
CA GLY A 213 -3.92 5.41 0.60
C GLY A 213 -4.90 5.52 -0.57
N GLY A 214 -4.40 5.64 -1.81
CA GLY A 214 -5.26 5.65 -2.99
C GLY A 214 -5.99 4.32 -3.20
N ALA A 215 -5.28 3.20 -3.03
CA ALA A 215 -5.87 1.87 -3.13
C ALA A 215 -6.90 1.64 -2.00
N TRP A 216 -6.60 2.08 -0.77
CA TRP A 216 -7.52 2.01 0.36
C TRP A 216 -8.81 2.78 0.10
N GLY A 217 -8.70 4.06 -0.30
CA GLY A 217 -9.86 4.89 -0.64
C GLY A 217 -10.71 4.31 -1.77
N ASP A 218 -10.07 3.74 -2.82
CA ASP A 218 -10.76 3.05 -3.90
C ASP A 218 -11.64 1.91 -3.38
N GLN A 219 -11.15 1.13 -2.44
CA GLN A 219 -11.85 -0.03 -1.90
C GLN A 219 -12.92 0.34 -0.87
N MET A 220 -12.78 1.44 -0.13
CA MET A 220 -13.75 1.86 0.88
C MET A 220 -15.06 2.36 0.29
N ARG A 221 -15.09 2.77 -0.96
CA ARG A 221 -16.31 3.30 -1.56
C ARG A 221 -16.88 2.43 -2.67
N ALA A 222 -18.20 2.39 -2.78
CA ALA A 222 -18.87 1.80 -3.93
C ALA A 222 -18.59 2.64 -5.18
N LYS A 223 -18.01 2.04 -6.21
CA LYS A 223 -17.76 2.68 -7.49
C LYS A 223 -18.78 2.24 -8.53
N GLY A 224 -19.36 3.21 -9.20
CA GLY A 224 -20.32 2.98 -10.27
C GLY A 224 -21.74 3.38 -9.89
N TRP A 225 -22.61 3.43 -10.92
CA TRP A 225 -23.99 3.80 -10.72
C TRP A 225 -24.80 2.53 -10.51
N TRP A 226 -25.30 2.29 -9.32
CA TRP A 226 -26.27 1.29 -8.86
C TRP A 226 -26.22 -0.14 -9.45
N ILE A 227 -25.68 -0.31 -10.63
CA ILE A 227 -25.49 -1.56 -11.35
C ILE A 227 -24.13 -1.66 -12.05
N PHE A 228 -23.21 -0.70 -11.83
CA PHE A 228 -21.91 -0.63 -12.52
C PHE A 228 -20.81 -0.27 -11.53
N GLY A 229 -20.05 -1.26 -11.06
CA GLY A 229 -18.92 -1.03 -10.17
C GLY A 229 -18.76 -2.13 -9.11
N HIS A 230 -17.95 -1.88 -8.11
CA HIS A 230 -17.82 -2.74 -6.93
C HIS A 230 -18.57 -2.15 -5.74
N GLY A 231 -19.03 -3.00 -4.83
CA GLY A 231 -19.54 -2.59 -3.52
C GLY A 231 -18.43 -1.95 -2.68
N ALA A 232 -18.82 -1.09 -1.75
CA ALA A 232 -17.91 -0.62 -0.73
C ALA A 232 -17.45 -1.79 0.15
N LYS A 233 -16.21 -1.72 0.63
CA LYS A 233 -15.68 -2.59 1.67
C LYS A 233 -15.68 -1.86 3.01
N THR A 234 -15.67 -2.62 4.10
CA THR A 234 -15.36 -2.03 5.40
C THR A 234 -13.98 -1.40 5.38
N VAL A 235 -13.73 -0.48 6.29
CA VAL A 235 -12.43 0.22 6.43
C VAL A 235 -11.29 -0.79 6.55
N THR A 236 -11.47 -1.83 7.36
CA THR A 236 -10.49 -2.91 7.55
C THR A 236 -10.29 -3.78 6.30
N GLN A 237 -11.40 -4.23 5.66
CA GLN A 237 -11.31 -5.02 4.42
C GLN A 237 -10.60 -4.25 3.31
N ALA A 238 -10.87 -2.95 3.21
CA ALA A 238 -10.24 -2.07 2.26
C ALA A 238 -8.73 -1.94 2.51
N TRP A 239 -8.30 -1.79 3.78
CA TRP A 239 -6.90 -1.71 4.16
C TRP A 239 -6.12 -2.98 3.81
N PHE A 240 -6.66 -4.15 4.15
CA PHE A 240 -6.04 -5.43 3.83
C PHE A 240 -6.00 -5.70 2.32
N THR A 241 -7.07 -5.31 1.60
CA THR A 241 -7.07 -5.40 0.13
C THR A 241 -6.00 -4.50 -0.50
N ALA A 242 -5.86 -3.26 -0.01
CA ALA A 242 -4.84 -2.33 -0.48
C ALA A 242 -3.42 -2.87 -0.20
N THR A 243 -3.18 -3.42 0.99
CA THR A 243 -1.92 -4.08 1.34
C THR A 243 -1.60 -5.23 0.39
N ASP A 244 -2.58 -6.09 0.09
CA ASP A 244 -2.40 -7.16 -0.88
C ASP A 244 -2.09 -6.65 -2.29
N ASP A 245 -2.69 -5.53 -2.68
CA ASP A 245 -2.52 -4.98 -4.02
C ASP A 245 -1.19 -4.24 -4.21
N GLN A 246 -0.73 -3.56 -3.19
CA GLN A 246 0.40 -2.64 -3.30
C GLN A 246 1.69 -3.17 -2.68
N GLN A 247 1.61 -3.83 -1.52
CA GLN A 247 2.80 -4.14 -0.73
C GLN A 247 3.52 -5.42 -1.19
N PRO A 248 4.85 -5.50 -1.12
CA PRO A 248 5.61 -6.74 -1.33
C PRO A 248 5.28 -7.83 -0.30
N SER A 249 5.79 -9.03 -0.54
CA SER A 249 5.62 -10.17 0.36
C SER A 249 6.18 -9.90 1.75
N GLY A 250 5.47 -10.38 2.75
CA GLY A 250 5.91 -10.31 4.14
C GLY A 250 5.53 -9.01 4.85
N VAL A 251 5.04 -8.00 4.13
CA VAL A 251 4.50 -6.80 4.77
C VAL A 251 3.25 -7.16 5.56
N ARG A 252 3.22 -6.75 6.81
CA ARG A 252 2.16 -7.06 7.76
C ARG A 252 1.36 -5.80 8.10
N ALA A 253 0.20 -5.67 7.50
CA ALA A 253 -0.79 -4.67 7.89
C ALA A 253 -1.39 -5.06 9.24
N ARG A 254 -1.66 -4.07 10.07
CA ARG A 254 -2.34 -4.22 11.37
C ARG A 254 -3.43 -3.20 11.53
N VAL A 255 -4.52 -3.64 12.14
CA VAL A 255 -5.63 -2.79 12.55
C VAL A 255 -5.84 -2.97 14.04
N LEU A 256 -5.94 -1.87 14.78
CA LEU A 256 -6.33 -1.84 16.19
C LEU A 256 -7.75 -1.32 16.30
N ALA A 257 -8.55 -1.88 17.21
CA ALA A 257 -9.88 -1.40 17.54
C ALA A 257 -10.11 -1.50 19.05
N GLU A 258 -10.91 -0.62 19.57
CA GLU A 258 -11.33 -0.67 20.97
C GLU A 258 -12.40 -1.75 21.20
N GLU A 259 -13.36 -1.84 20.28
CA GLU A 259 -14.40 -2.85 20.30
C GLU A 259 -14.44 -3.64 18.98
N LEU A 260 -14.95 -4.88 19.07
CA LEU A 260 -15.05 -5.75 17.89
C LEU A 260 -15.99 -5.22 16.81
N ASP A 261 -17.04 -4.52 17.20
CA ASP A 261 -18.03 -3.98 16.28
C ASP A 261 -17.42 -2.94 15.32
N ASN A 262 -16.42 -2.15 15.78
CA ASN A 262 -15.72 -1.18 14.97
C ASN A 262 -14.99 -1.80 13.75
N TYR A 263 -14.61 -3.07 13.86
CA TYR A 263 -13.95 -3.79 12.77
C TYR A 263 -14.77 -3.83 11.48
N ASN A 264 -16.09 -3.80 11.61
CA ASN A 264 -17.02 -3.90 10.49
C ASN A 264 -17.47 -2.54 9.95
N ASP A 265 -16.85 -1.45 10.39
CA ASP A 265 -17.22 -0.11 9.96
C ASP A 265 -16.96 0.12 8.48
N TYR A 266 -17.93 0.74 7.86
CA TYR A 266 -17.79 1.39 6.56
C TYR A 266 -17.50 2.87 6.77
N ILE A 267 -16.92 3.53 5.82
CA ILE A 267 -16.88 5.00 5.87
C ILE A 267 -18.29 5.58 5.73
N TRP A 268 -18.51 6.75 6.28
CA TRP A 268 -19.80 7.45 6.21
C TRP A 268 -20.36 7.51 4.80
N GLY A 269 -21.64 7.18 4.67
CA GLY A 269 -22.35 7.15 3.38
C GLY A 269 -22.14 5.88 2.55
N GLN A 270 -21.33 4.91 3.01
CA GLN A 270 -21.08 3.66 2.30
C GLN A 270 -21.67 2.43 3.03
N GLY A 271 -22.00 2.54 4.30
CA GLY A 271 -22.56 1.44 5.07
C GLY A 271 -22.81 1.81 6.52
N TYR A 272 -22.80 0.81 7.37
CA TYR A 272 -22.96 0.96 8.81
C TYR A 272 -21.65 1.43 9.45
N VAL A 273 -21.75 2.34 10.39
CA VAL A 273 -20.70 2.77 11.29
C VAL A 273 -21.16 2.48 12.70
N SER A 274 -20.33 1.84 13.50
CA SER A 274 -20.64 1.52 14.89
C SER A 274 -20.64 2.78 15.77
N PRO A 275 -21.32 2.78 16.91
CA PRO A 275 -21.21 3.87 17.88
C PRO A 275 -19.81 3.94 18.48
N ASP A 276 -19.44 5.13 18.98
CA ASP A 276 -18.17 5.34 19.65
C ASP A 276 -17.93 4.35 20.78
N PRO A 277 -16.77 3.71 20.77
CA PRO A 277 -16.38 2.83 21.86
C PRO A 277 -16.04 3.64 23.12
N THR A 278 -15.99 2.95 24.24
CA THR A 278 -15.54 3.54 25.49
C THR A 278 -14.25 2.87 25.93
N TYR A 279 -13.18 3.65 26.08
CA TYR A 279 -11.89 3.14 26.52
C TYR A 279 -12.01 2.29 27.80
N ASN A 280 -11.59 1.04 27.72
CA ASN A 280 -11.69 0.06 28.82
C ASN A 280 -10.34 -0.62 29.14
N GLY A 281 -9.27 -0.25 28.44
CA GLY A 281 -7.94 -0.83 28.60
C GLY A 281 -7.77 -2.21 27.96
N LEU A 282 -8.73 -2.63 27.14
CA LEU A 282 -8.66 -3.81 26.29
C LEU A 282 -8.81 -3.38 24.85
N TYR A 283 -8.08 -4.02 23.94
CA TYR A 283 -8.19 -3.73 22.54
C TYR A 283 -8.12 -5.00 21.72
N TRP A 284 -8.68 -4.93 20.51
CA TRP A 284 -8.60 -5.95 19.49
C TRP A 284 -7.58 -5.54 18.44
N TYR A 285 -6.85 -6.51 17.91
CA TYR A 285 -6.01 -6.29 16.75
C TYR A 285 -6.12 -7.44 15.75
N TRP A 286 -5.94 -7.11 14.49
CA TRP A 286 -5.92 -8.03 13.36
C TRP A 286 -4.67 -7.80 12.56
N ASP A 287 -4.03 -8.89 12.16
CA ASP A 287 -2.89 -8.89 11.27
C ASP A 287 -3.29 -9.51 9.95
N HIS A 288 -2.90 -8.85 8.86
CA HIS A 288 -2.93 -9.41 7.52
C HIS A 288 -1.52 -9.36 6.94
N VAL A 289 -1.03 -10.50 6.45
CA VAL A 289 0.30 -10.59 5.83
C VAL A 289 0.13 -10.62 4.33
N ALA A 290 0.70 -9.62 3.64
CA ALA A 290 0.82 -9.66 2.20
C ALA A 290 1.63 -10.90 1.81
N GLY A 291 0.93 -11.96 1.36
CA GLY A 291 1.49 -13.29 1.30
C GLY A 291 2.16 -13.63 -0.03
N THR A 292 3.43 -13.98 0.00
CA THR A 292 4.05 -14.89 -0.95
C THR A 292 5.04 -15.76 -0.17
N PRO A 293 5.21 -17.02 -0.52
CA PRO A 293 6.29 -17.81 0.05
C PRO A 293 7.64 -17.12 -0.14
N PRO A 294 8.62 -17.31 0.75
CA PRO A 294 9.95 -16.81 0.53
C PRO A 294 10.51 -17.35 -0.79
N PRO A 295 11.32 -16.59 -1.53
CA PRO A 295 11.88 -17.02 -2.78
C PRO A 295 12.71 -18.30 -2.60
N VAL A 296 12.67 -19.18 -3.60
CA VAL A 296 13.43 -20.42 -3.59
C VAL A 296 14.91 -20.09 -3.59
N GLN A 297 15.61 -20.63 -2.62
CA GLN A 297 17.07 -20.50 -2.55
C GLN A 297 17.71 -21.27 -3.69
N ILE A 298 18.58 -20.63 -4.46
CA ILE A 298 19.32 -21.23 -5.56
C ILE A 298 20.81 -21.23 -5.24
N THR A 299 21.49 -22.31 -5.61
CA THR A 299 22.94 -22.48 -5.42
C THR A 299 23.72 -22.32 -6.72
N GLU A 300 23.01 -22.19 -7.84
CA GLU A 300 23.62 -22.05 -9.16
C GLU A 300 24.07 -20.62 -9.41
N GLU A 301 25.26 -20.46 -10.02
CA GLU A 301 25.78 -19.17 -10.44
C GLU A 301 25.40 -18.91 -11.90
N PHE A 302 24.70 -17.81 -12.12
CA PHE A 302 24.37 -17.33 -13.46
C PHE A 302 25.31 -16.18 -13.85
N GLN A 303 25.74 -16.14 -15.12
CA GLN A 303 26.47 -15.00 -15.70
C GLN A 303 25.52 -14.08 -16.47
N GLU A 304 24.46 -14.65 -16.98
CA GLU A 304 23.40 -13.99 -17.73
C GLU A 304 22.05 -14.65 -17.43
N LEU A 305 20.97 -13.89 -17.56
CA LEU A 305 19.61 -14.38 -17.40
C LEU A 305 18.78 -14.07 -18.66
N PRO A 306 17.85 -14.98 -19.05
CA PRO A 306 16.91 -14.68 -20.12
C PRO A 306 16.01 -13.49 -19.72
N VAL A 307 15.61 -12.72 -20.72
CA VAL A 307 14.62 -11.66 -20.56
C VAL A 307 13.24 -12.22 -20.84
N PHE A 308 12.35 -12.15 -19.85
CA PHE A 308 10.96 -12.57 -19.99
C PHE A 308 10.08 -11.35 -20.28
N LEU A 309 9.37 -11.39 -21.42
CA LEU A 309 8.33 -10.41 -21.73
C LEU A 309 7.06 -10.76 -20.97
N VAL A 310 6.47 -9.77 -20.35
CA VAL A 310 5.14 -9.86 -19.74
C VAL A 310 4.11 -9.75 -20.87
N ARG A 311 3.23 -10.74 -20.98
CA ARG A 311 2.20 -10.81 -22.02
C ARG A 311 0.80 -10.72 -21.40
N PRO A 312 0.24 -9.51 -21.30
CA PRO A 312 -1.13 -9.36 -20.83
C PRO A 312 -2.10 -10.25 -21.60
N ARG A 313 -3.08 -10.81 -20.90
CA ARG A 313 -4.14 -11.61 -21.53
C ARG A 313 -5.11 -10.68 -22.26
N GLU A 314 -5.71 -11.20 -23.33
CA GLU A 314 -6.86 -10.56 -23.93
C GLU A 314 -8.08 -10.75 -23.00
N VAL A 315 -8.53 -9.65 -22.40
CA VAL A 315 -9.71 -9.65 -21.54
C VAL A 315 -10.95 -9.43 -22.40
N ASN A 316 -11.67 -10.50 -22.67
CA ASN A 316 -12.92 -10.49 -23.42
C ASN A 316 -14.07 -11.07 -22.57
N GLU A 317 -15.30 -11.00 -23.08
CA GLU A 317 -16.49 -11.44 -22.36
C GLU A 317 -16.41 -12.91 -21.91
N ASP A 318 -15.91 -13.81 -22.77
CA ASP A 318 -15.79 -15.24 -22.44
C ASP A 318 -14.78 -15.46 -21.29
N TYR A 319 -13.66 -14.72 -21.29
CA TYR A 319 -12.67 -14.78 -20.22
C TYR A 319 -13.28 -14.35 -18.88
N ILE A 320 -13.99 -13.21 -18.87
CA ILE A 320 -14.62 -12.67 -17.67
C ILE A 320 -15.67 -13.65 -17.12
N ARG A 321 -16.56 -14.16 -18.00
CA ARG A 321 -17.60 -15.12 -17.60
C ARG A 321 -17.03 -16.42 -17.07
N ASN A 322 -15.98 -16.95 -17.68
CA ASN A 322 -15.34 -18.16 -17.21
C ASN A 322 -14.80 -18.01 -15.77
N ILE A 323 -14.18 -16.87 -15.46
CA ILE A 323 -13.73 -16.59 -14.09
C ILE A 323 -14.93 -16.49 -13.15
N GLY A 324 -15.92 -15.67 -13.46
CA GLY A 324 -17.11 -15.51 -12.64
C GLY A 324 -17.82 -16.83 -12.34
N GLN A 325 -18.00 -17.67 -13.35
CA GLN A 325 -18.65 -18.98 -13.20
C GLN A 325 -17.88 -19.94 -12.30
N SER A 326 -16.54 -19.83 -12.24
CA SER A 326 -15.73 -20.62 -11.30
C SER A 326 -16.07 -20.34 -9.82
N PHE A 327 -16.65 -19.19 -9.55
CA PHE A 327 -17.12 -18.78 -8.23
C PHE A 327 -18.64 -18.71 -8.10
N GLY A 328 -19.36 -19.32 -9.07
CA GLY A 328 -20.82 -19.38 -9.07
C GLY A 328 -21.51 -18.06 -9.44
N LEU A 329 -20.78 -17.11 -10.04
CA LEU A 329 -21.34 -15.85 -10.52
C LEU A 329 -21.79 -15.99 -11.99
N ASP A 330 -23.05 -15.67 -12.27
CA ASP A 330 -23.66 -15.64 -13.61
C ASP A 330 -24.41 -14.31 -13.82
N SER A 331 -23.85 -13.25 -13.30
CA SER A 331 -24.42 -11.89 -13.37
C SER A 331 -23.97 -11.15 -14.65
N GLU A 332 -24.48 -9.94 -14.81
CA GLU A 332 -24.02 -9.03 -15.85
C GLU A 332 -22.56 -8.62 -15.62
N ILE A 333 -21.79 -8.47 -16.70
CA ILE A 333 -20.43 -7.92 -16.64
C ILE A 333 -20.50 -6.42 -16.58
N LEU A 334 -19.91 -5.85 -15.57
CA LEU A 334 -19.86 -4.42 -15.32
C LEU A 334 -18.44 -3.91 -15.59
N ALA A 335 -18.31 -2.76 -16.25
CA ALA A 335 -17.02 -2.13 -16.50
C ALA A 335 -16.82 -0.95 -15.54
N ALA A 336 -15.60 -0.81 -15.01
CA ALA A 336 -15.21 0.40 -14.30
C ALA A 336 -15.44 1.64 -15.18
N PRO A 337 -15.83 2.80 -14.61
CA PRO A 337 -16.09 4.02 -15.38
C PRO A 337 -14.91 4.50 -16.22
N ASP A 338 -13.69 4.24 -15.77
CA ASP A 338 -12.44 4.55 -16.44
C ASP A 338 -11.96 3.44 -17.40
N GLY A 339 -12.67 2.31 -17.44
CA GLY A 339 -12.30 1.15 -18.25
C GLY A 339 -11.13 0.33 -17.71
N SER A 340 -10.65 0.60 -16.49
CA SER A 340 -9.49 -0.07 -15.90
C SER A 340 -9.76 -1.51 -15.47
N ALA A 341 -11.01 -1.85 -15.17
CA ALA A 341 -11.40 -3.17 -14.69
C ALA A 341 -12.80 -3.59 -15.13
N PHE A 342 -13.07 -4.90 -15.02
CA PHE A 342 -14.39 -5.50 -15.15
C PHE A 342 -14.79 -6.17 -13.84
N TYR A 343 -16.09 -6.19 -13.56
CA TYR A 343 -16.65 -6.77 -12.36
C TYR A 343 -17.80 -7.73 -12.69
N MET A 344 -17.94 -8.77 -11.87
CA MET A 344 -19.17 -9.54 -11.72
C MET A 344 -19.48 -9.63 -10.23
N VAL A 345 -20.74 -9.39 -9.87
CA VAL A 345 -21.21 -9.38 -8.48
C VAL A 345 -22.37 -10.35 -8.31
N GLY A 346 -22.56 -10.89 -7.12
CA GLY A 346 -23.65 -11.82 -6.81
C GLY A 346 -23.60 -12.26 -5.36
N GLY A 347 -24.42 -13.25 -5.01
CA GLY A 347 -24.65 -13.63 -3.63
C GLY A 347 -25.87 -12.89 -3.05
N ASP A 348 -26.14 -13.11 -1.77
CA ASP A 348 -27.13 -12.35 -1.03
C ASP A 348 -26.50 -10.95 -0.79
N ASP A 349 -27.22 -9.88 -1.09
CA ASP A 349 -26.75 -8.48 -0.97
C ASP A 349 -25.47 -8.13 -1.78
N ASP A 350 -25.19 -8.84 -2.88
CA ASP A 350 -24.04 -8.61 -3.79
C ASP A 350 -22.66 -8.75 -3.09
N GLU A 351 -22.57 -9.51 -2.03
CA GLU A 351 -21.34 -9.69 -1.23
C GLU A 351 -20.23 -10.47 -1.95
N LYS A 352 -20.58 -11.27 -2.97
CA LYS A 352 -19.60 -11.98 -3.80
C LYS A 352 -19.23 -11.18 -5.03
N GLN A 353 -17.95 -10.92 -5.21
CA GLN A 353 -17.49 -10.17 -6.37
C GLN A 353 -16.23 -10.76 -7.00
N VAL A 354 -16.13 -10.63 -8.32
CA VAL A 354 -14.91 -10.81 -9.09
C VAL A 354 -14.55 -9.49 -9.72
N ARG A 355 -13.31 -9.05 -9.54
CA ARG A 355 -12.69 -7.93 -10.25
C ARG A 355 -11.61 -8.48 -11.19
N ILE A 356 -11.57 -8.00 -12.42
CA ILE A 356 -10.58 -8.38 -13.44
C ILE A 356 -9.93 -7.11 -13.97
N ASP A 357 -8.63 -6.99 -13.86
CA ASP A 357 -7.88 -5.87 -14.46
C ASP A 357 -7.96 -5.95 -15.99
N ALA A 358 -8.42 -4.88 -16.63
CA ALA A 358 -8.67 -4.85 -18.07
C ALA A 358 -7.39 -4.93 -18.91
N ARG A 359 -6.24 -4.55 -18.36
CA ARG A 359 -4.95 -4.50 -19.06
C ARG A 359 -4.20 -5.81 -18.96
N THR A 360 -4.24 -6.46 -17.79
CA THR A 360 -3.41 -7.61 -17.49
C THR A 360 -4.17 -8.93 -17.48
N GLY A 361 -5.48 -8.88 -17.21
CA GLY A 361 -6.30 -10.05 -16.97
C GLY A 361 -6.07 -10.68 -15.60
N ALA A 362 -5.28 -10.06 -14.73
CA ALA A 362 -5.21 -10.42 -13.33
C ALA A 362 -6.59 -10.28 -12.68
N PHE A 363 -6.93 -11.14 -11.72
CA PHE A 363 -8.25 -11.10 -11.13
C PHE A 363 -8.23 -11.31 -9.62
N TYR A 364 -9.28 -10.81 -8.98
CA TYR A 364 -9.52 -10.98 -7.57
C TYR A 364 -10.98 -11.39 -7.35
N TYR A 365 -11.20 -12.55 -6.73
CA TYR A 365 -12.48 -12.97 -6.17
C TYR A 365 -12.50 -12.69 -4.68
N GLN A 366 -13.61 -12.15 -4.19
CA GLN A 366 -13.87 -11.92 -2.77
C GLN A 366 -15.33 -12.24 -2.44
N ASP A 367 -15.53 -12.95 -1.35
CA ASP A 367 -16.78 -13.08 -0.65
C ASP A 367 -16.74 -12.13 0.55
N LEU A 368 -17.28 -10.92 0.39
CA LEU A 368 -17.21 -9.87 1.41
C LEU A 368 -18.03 -10.18 2.65
N GLY A 369 -18.96 -11.11 2.55
CA GLY A 369 -19.71 -11.63 3.70
C GLY A 369 -18.91 -12.59 4.57
N GLU A 370 -17.74 -13.06 4.11
CA GLU A 370 -16.90 -14.04 4.78
C GLU A 370 -15.47 -13.57 5.01
N LEU A 371 -14.89 -12.86 4.03
CA LEU A 371 -13.48 -12.47 4.01
C LEU A 371 -13.25 -11.28 4.95
N TRP A 372 -12.40 -11.46 5.97
CA TRP A 372 -12.09 -10.43 6.98
C TRP A 372 -13.32 -9.80 7.62
N THR A 373 -14.30 -10.64 8.00
CA THR A 373 -15.53 -10.18 8.65
C THR A 373 -15.62 -10.67 10.07
N ASP A 374 -16.60 -10.16 10.78
CA ASP A 374 -17.02 -10.46 12.17
C ASP A 374 -16.23 -11.60 12.84
N PRO A 375 -15.23 -11.30 13.66
CA PRO A 375 -14.39 -12.31 14.29
C PRO A 375 -15.11 -13.11 15.40
N GLU A 376 -16.25 -12.67 15.87
CA GLU A 376 -17.07 -13.41 16.84
C GLU A 376 -17.98 -14.46 16.19
N ARG A 377 -18.16 -14.37 14.87
CA ARG A 377 -18.97 -15.35 14.16
C ARG A 377 -18.38 -16.75 14.31
N PRO A 378 -19.15 -17.73 14.82
CA PRO A 378 -18.67 -19.10 14.92
C PRO A 378 -18.33 -19.68 13.54
N ARG A 379 -17.10 -20.17 13.39
CA ARG A 379 -16.60 -20.78 12.15
C ARG A 379 -16.07 -22.18 12.42
N THR A 380 -16.21 -23.04 11.43
CA THR A 380 -15.59 -24.36 11.41
C THR A 380 -14.44 -24.36 10.40
N LEU A 381 -13.30 -23.85 10.82
CA LEU A 381 -12.10 -23.81 9.96
C LEU A 381 -11.50 -25.21 9.76
N PRO A 382 -10.71 -25.41 8.68
CA PRO A 382 -9.88 -26.61 8.52
C PRO A 382 -9.03 -26.88 9.76
N GLU A 383 -8.90 -28.14 10.13
CA GLU A 383 -8.20 -28.58 11.38
C GLU A 383 -6.68 -28.30 11.37
N SER A 384 -6.09 -28.01 10.22
CA SER A 384 -4.66 -27.68 10.10
C SER A 384 -4.34 -26.91 8.81
N ALA A 385 -3.15 -26.30 8.77
CA ALA A 385 -2.58 -25.64 7.60
C ALA A 385 -2.49 -26.58 6.40
N GLU A 386 -2.08 -27.85 6.60
CA GLU A 386 -1.98 -28.85 5.53
C GLU A 386 -3.36 -29.19 4.97
N ARG A 387 -4.39 -29.20 5.83
CA ARG A 387 -5.76 -29.44 5.40
C ARG A 387 -6.29 -28.26 4.57
N ALA A 388 -6.02 -27.03 4.99
CA ALA A 388 -6.36 -25.84 4.24
C ALA A 388 -5.69 -25.84 2.86
N ALA A 389 -4.36 -26.08 2.80
CA ALA A 389 -3.64 -26.21 1.53
C ALA A 389 -4.19 -27.32 0.63
N GLY A 390 -4.57 -28.48 1.19
CA GLY A 390 -5.18 -29.58 0.45
C GLY A 390 -6.55 -29.23 -0.14
N LEU A 391 -7.36 -28.44 0.58
CA LEU A 391 -8.64 -27.95 0.06
C LEU A 391 -8.43 -26.96 -1.10
N VAL A 392 -7.50 -26.02 -0.94
CA VAL A 392 -7.14 -25.09 -2.02
C VAL A 392 -6.63 -25.84 -3.25
N HIS A 393 -5.72 -26.80 -3.08
CA HIS A 393 -5.23 -27.62 -4.20
C HIS A 393 -6.37 -28.34 -4.92
N SER A 394 -7.31 -28.89 -4.16
CA SER A 394 -8.49 -29.58 -4.73
C SER A 394 -9.41 -28.60 -5.48
N PHE A 395 -9.63 -27.42 -4.94
CA PHE A 395 -10.40 -26.36 -5.58
C PHE A 395 -9.74 -25.93 -6.91
N LEU A 396 -8.46 -25.61 -6.88
CA LEU A 396 -7.71 -25.19 -8.05
C LEU A 396 -7.70 -26.30 -9.13
N ALA A 397 -7.54 -27.57 -8.74
CA ALA A 397 -7.60 -28.71 -9.65
C ALA A 397 -8.98 -28.94 -10.28
N ALA A 398 -10.05 -28.57 -9.60
CA ALA A 398 -11.41 -28.64 -10.12
C ALA A 398 -11.77 -27.49 -11.07
N HIS A 399 -10.99 -26.41 -11.04
CA HIS A 399 -11.21 -25.17 -11.81
C HIS A 399 -10.00 -24.91 -12.73
N ASP A 400 -9.66 -25.87 -13.58
CA ASP A 400 -8.55 -25.82 -14.54
C ASP A 400 -8.69 -24.71 -15.60
N ASN A 401 -9.86 -24.12 -15.72
CA ASN A 401 -10.15 -22.94 -16.52
C ASN A 401 -9.69 -21.62 -15.90
N LEU A 402 -9.35 -21.61 -14.58
CA LEU A 402 -8.81 -20.41 -13.96
C LEU A 402 -7.38 -20.16 -14.43
N PRO A 403 -7.07 -18.97 -14.95
CA PRO A 403 -5.75 -18.68 -15.48
C PRO A 403 -4.67 -18.74 -14.39
N GLY A 404 -3.56 -19.37 -14.73
CA GLY A 404 -2.38 -19.43 -13.86
C GLY A 404 -2.42 -20.46 -12.74
N VAL A 405 -3.52 -21.17 -12.57
CA VAL A 405 -3.73 -22.14 -11.49
C VAL A 405 -2.73 -23.29 -11.50
N PHE A 406 -2.27 -23.74 -12.69
CA PHE A 406 -1.39 -24.89 -12.83
C PHE A 406 0.07 -24.57 -13.17
N GLU A 407 0.41 -23.31 -13.37
CA GLU A 407 1.79 -22.90 -13.65
C GLU A 407 2.64 -22.75 -12.37
N PHE A 408 2.05 -23.13 -11.23
CA PHE A 408 2.80 -23.19 -9.98
C PHE A 408 3.64 -24.48 -9.95
N ASN A 409 4.90 -24.31 -9.60
CA ASN A 409 5.75 -25.45 -9.40
C ASN A 409 5.24 -26.26 -8.19
N GLY A 410 4.54 -27.35 -8.45
CA GLY A 410 3.98 -28.22 -7.41
C GLY A 410 5.01 -28.83 -6.45
N ASN A 411 6.31 -28.59 -6.68
CA ASN A 411 7.39 -28.98 -5.78
C ASN A 411 7.67 -27.94 -4.70
N ILE A 412 7.10 -26.72 -4.81
CA ILE A 412 7.24 -25.68 -3.79
C ILE A 412 5.96 -25.68 -2.96
N PRO A 413 6.02 -26.06 -1.68
CA PRO A 413 4.84 -26.02 -0.83
C PRO A 413 4.34 -24.57 -0.67
N PRO A 414 3.01 -24.35 -0.61
CA PRO A 414 2.49 -23.02 -0.31
C PRO A 414 2.84 -22.63 1.13
N THR A 415 2.93 -21.32 1.36
CA THR A 415 2.93 -20.78 2.70
C THR A 415 1.49 -20.64 3.17
N VAL A 416 1.22 -21.06 4.41
CA VAL A 416 -0.12 -21.04 4.99
C VAL A 416 -0.10 -20.25 6.28
N TYR A 417 -0.93 -19.21 6.36
CA TYR A 417 -1.13 -18.40 7.55
C TYR A 417 -2.54 -18.62 8.09
N LEU A 418 -2.66 -18.74 9.42
CA LEU A 418 -3.93 -18.65 10.12
C LEU A 418 -4.13 -17.20 10.55
N GLU A 419 -5.05 -16.52 9.92
CA GLU A 419 -5.43 -15.17 10.30
C GLU A 419 -6.42 -15.20 11.47
N SER A 420 -6.29 -14.24 12.38
CA SER A 420 -7.06 -14.22 13.62
C SER A 420 -7.28 -12.80 14.11
N ALA A 421 -8.39 -12.59 14.78
CA ALA A 421 -8.59 -11.47 15.68
C ALA A 421 -8.06 -11.82 17.06
N SER A 422 -7.32 -10.93 17.67
CA SER A 422 -6.72 -11.12 18.98
C SER A 422 -7.08 -9.99 19.92
N GLU A 423 -7.59 -10.34 21.11
CA GLU A 423 -7.84 -9.42 22.22
C GLU A 423 -6.58 -9.30 23.07
N ALA A 424 -6.18 -8.10 23.43
CA ALA A 424 -5.03 -7.82 24.26
C ALA A 424 -5.33 -6.72 25.28
N ALA A 425 -4.49 -6.64 26.31
CA ALA A 425 -4.59 -5.60 27.32
C ALA A 425 -3.62 -4.45 27.04
N SER A 426 -4.09 -3.24 27.26
CA SER A 426 -3.25 -2.05 27.28
C SER A 426 -2.17 -2.13 28.36
N PRO A 427 -1.00 -1.52 28.18
CA PRO A 427 0.05 -1.43 29.21
C PRO A 427 -0.41 -0.80 30.52
N GLU A 428 -1.47 0.00 30.50
CA GLU A 428 -2.04 0.60 31.69
C GLU A 428 -2.79 -0.38 32.58
N THR A 429 -3.39 -1.42 31.98
CA THR A 429 -4.26 -2.36 32.68
C THR A 429 -3.57 -3.65 33.06
N ALA A 430 -2.54 -4.04 32.34
CA ALA A 430 -1.80 -5.27 32.63
C ALA A 430 -0.35 -5.24 32.10
N ASP A 431 0.54 -5.90 32.82
CA ASP A 431 1.95 -6.13 32.42
C ASP A 431 2.06 -7.24 31.32
N LEU A 432 0.94 -7.61 30.70
CA LEU A 432 0.84 -8.76 29.79
C LEU A 432 0.60 -8.32 28.36
N ARG A 433 1.65 -8.41 27.55
CA ARG A 433 1.62 -8.22 26.09
C ARG A 433 1.31 -9.51 25.33
N ARG A 434 0.41 -10.32 25.84
CA ARG A 434 -0.04 -11.55 25.19
C ARG A 434 -1.51 -11.45 24.92
N PRO A 435 -1.98 -11.98 23.80
CA PRO A 435 -3.41 -12.08 23.55
C PRO A 435 -4.10 -12.77 24.72
N LEU A 436 -5.19 -12.17 25.20
CA LEU A 436 -6.09 -12.73 26.20
C LEU A 436 -7.01 -13.76 25.56
N ALA A 437 -7.41 -13.47 24.34
CA ALA A 437 -8.19 -14.36 23.49
C ALA A 437 -7.68 -14.27 22.05
N THR A 438 -7.92 -15.30 21.26
CA THR A 438 -7.63 -15.33 19.84
C THR A 438 -8.74 -16.07 19.13
N ASN A 439 -9.39 -15.39 18.20
CA ASN A 439 -10.47 -15.92 17.38
C ASN A 439 -9.96 -16.13 15.95
N PRO A 440 -9.67 -17.38 15.53
CA PRO A 440 -9.29 -17.66 14.15
C PRO A 440 -10.41 -17.29 13.18
N THR A 441 -10.07 -16.59 12.10
CA THR A 441 -11.04 -16.09 11.12
C THR A 441 -10.97 -16.85 9.81
N GLN A 442 -9.78 -17.16 9.31
CA GLN A 442 -9.57 -17.80 8.02
C GLN A 442 -8.14 -18.30 7.85
N TYR A 443 -7.90 -19.10 6.81
CA TYR A 443 -6.55 -19.41 6.34
C TYR A 443 -6.24 -18.64 5.07
N SER A 444 -5.04 -18.05 4.99
CA SER A 444 -4.43 -17.53 3.77
C SER A 444 -3.41 -18.56 3.26
N VAL A 445 -3.57 -18.99 2.01
CA VAL A 445 -2.70 -19.97 1.36
C VAL A 445 -2.05 -19.31 0.14
N SER A 446 -0.74 -19.08 0.24
CA SER A 446 0.03 -18.34 -0.77
C SER A 446 0.94 -19.24 -1.57
N TYR A 447 0.91 -19.12 -2.90
CA TYR A 447 1.69 -19.92 -3.83
C TYR A 447 2.79 -19.09 -4.48
N MET A 448 4.00 -19.69 -4.61
CA MET A 448 5.11 -19.12 -5.35
C MET A 448 5.01 -19.44 -6.83
N ARG A 449 5.16 -18.43 -7.64
CA ARG A 449 5.30 -18.55 -9.08
C ARG A 449 6.78 -18.64 -9.47
N THR A 450 7.10 -19.45 -10.48
CA THR A 450 8.47 -19.62 -10.97
C THR A 450 8.55 -19.58 -12.49
N VAL A 451 9.75 -19.34 -13.00
CA VAL A 451 10.11 -19.54 -14.41
C VAL A 451 11.29 -20.50 -14.52
N ASP A 452 11.30 -21.31 -15.58
CA ASP A 452 12.42 -22.22 -15.84
C ASP A 452 13.54 -21.50 -16.58
N VAL A 453 14.74 -21.54 -16.02
CA VAL A 453 15.96 -21.01 -16.61
C VAL A 453 16.98 -22.13 -16.71
N GLY A 454 17.01 -22.79 -17.86
CA GLY A 454 17.98 -23.85 -18.10
C GLY A 454 17.83 -25.10 -17.20
N GLY A 455 16.62 -25.35 -16.70
CA GLY A 455 16.30 -26.43 -15.75
C GLY A 455 16.26 -26.00 -14.31
N THR A 456 16.66 -24.76 -13.99
CA THR A 456 16.56 -24.16 -12.64
C THR A 456 15.30 -23.31 -12.53
N GLN A 457 14.53 -23.53 -11.46
CA GLN A 457 13.32 -22.77 -11.20
C GLN A 457 13.66 -21.49 -10.44
N LEU A 458 13.57 -20.32 -11.10
CA LEU A 458 13.72 -19.02 -10.47
C LEU A 458 12.35 -18.48 -10.04
N SER A 459 12.28 -17.99 -8.82
CA SER A 459 11.06 -17.37 -8.27
C SER A 459 10.71 -16.09 -9.02
N ILE A 460 9.40 -15.85 -9.20
CA ILE A 460 8.89 -14.52 -9.52
C ILE A 460 8.36 -13.92 -8.22
N VAL A 461 8.93 -12.79 -7.83
CA VAL A 461 8.62 -12.07 -6.58
C VAL A 461 7.93 -10.73 -6.87
N GLY A 462 7.45 -10.05 -5.85
CA GLY A 462 6.76 -8.76 -5.98
C GLY A 462 5.23 -8.89 -5.98
N PRO A 463 4.51 -7.77 -5.87
CA PRO A 463 3.06 -7.77 -5.68
C PRO A 463 2.27 -8.40 -6.83
N GLY A 464 2.74 -8.23 -8.08
CA GLY A 464 2.08 -8.77 -9.26
C GLY A 464 2.25 -10.28 -9.46
N SER A 465 3.16 -10.93 -8.71
CA SER A 465 3.42 -12.37 -8.86
C SER A 465 2.51 -13.25 -8.00
N ARG A 466 1.67 -12.66 -7.16
CA ARG A 466 0.97 -13.37 -6.10
C ARG A 466 -0.18 -14.23 -6.59
N GLN A 467 -0.34 -15.36 -5.91
CA GLN A 467 -1.60 -16.09 -5.86
C GLN A 467 -1.88 -16.45 -4.41
N ASN A 468 -2.85 -15.75 -3.85
CA ASN A 468 -3.36 -15.98 -2.50
C ASN A 468 -4.75 -16.55 -2.59
N VAL A 469 -5.03 -17.59 -1.81
CA VAL A 469 -6.35 -18.22 -1.71
C VAL A 469 -6.75 -18.23 -0.24
N TYR A 470 -7.90 -17.66 0.04
CA TYR A 470 -8.45 -17.57 1.38
C TYR A 470 -9.49 -18.67 1.60
N VAL A 471 -9.33 -19.39 2.70
CA VAL A 471 -10.22 -20.50 3.07
C VAL A 471 -10.91 -20.17 4.39
N GLY A 472 -12.22 -20.06 4.35
CA GLY A 472 -13.07 -19.70 5.47
C GLY A 472 -13.81 -20.89 6.08
N ASP A 473 -15.03 -20.60 6.51
CA ASP A 473 -15.89 -21.57 7.17
C ASP A 473 -16.10 -22.82 6.30
N SER A 474 -16.16 -23.97 6.97
CA SER A 474 -16.37 -25.28 6.34
C SER A 474 -15.37 -25.63 5.22
N GLY A 475 -14.26 -24.88 5.09
CA GLY A 475 -13.22 -25.06 4.10
C GLY A 475 -13.58 -24.51 2.71
N GLU A 476 -14.53 -23.59 2.63
CA GLU A 476 -14.88 -22.90 1.40
C GLU A 476 -13.80 -21.87 0.99
N VAL A 477 -13.62 -21.67 -0.31
CA VAL A 477 -12.77 -20.60 -0.84
C VAL A 477 -13.57 -19.31 -0.84
N ILE A 478 -13.18 -18.40 0.06
CA ILE A 478 -13.84 -17.11 0.30
C ILE A 478 -13.11 -15.94 -0.37
N GLY A 479 -11.92 -16.19 -0.88
CA GLY A 479 -11.16 -15.20 -1.65
C GLY A 479 -10.10 -15.88 -2.49
N LEU A 480 -9.80 -15.30 -3.66
CA LEU A 480 -8.69 -15.72 -4.50
C LEU A 480 -8.14 -14.52 -5.27
N LYS A 481 -6.90 -14.15 -5.00
CA LYS A 481 -6.16 -13.18 -5.77
C LYS A 481 -5.20 -13.88 -6.70
N SER A 482 -5.24 -13.57 -8.00
CA SER A 482 -4.30 -14.06 -8.98
C SER A 482 -3.71 -12.91 -9.78
N GLY A 483 -2.46 -12.55 -9.47
CA GLY A 483 -1.65 -11.60 -10.23
C GLY A 483 -1.02 -12.22 -11.48
N TYR A 484 -1.47 -13.41 -11.89
CA TYR A 484 -0.87 -14.14 -12.99
C TYR A 484 -1.00 -13.41 -14.33
N VAL A 485 0.14 -12.98 -14.86
CA VAL A 485 0.26 -12.52 -16.24
C VAL A 485 1.22 -13.44 -16.98
N PRO A 486 0.86 -13.99 -18.15
CA PRO A 486 1.74 -14.87 -18.92
C PRO A 486 3.07 -14.21 -19.27
N VAL A 487 4.14 -14.99 -19.27
CA VAL A 487 5.47 -14.53 -19.66
C VAL A 487 6.06 -15.44 -20.73
N GLU A 488 6.87 -14.86 -21.62
CA GLU A 488 7.62 -15.60 -22.65
C GLU A 488 9.03 -15.05 -22.77
N ILE A 489 9.98 -15.86 -23.23
CA ILE A 489 11.35 -15.39 -23.50
C ILE A 489 11.30 -14.35 -24.63
N SER A 490 11.98 -13.22 -24.42
CA SER A 490 12.03 -12.14 -25.40
C SER A 490 12.72 -12.57 -26.69
N PRO A 491 12.06 -12.46 -27.86
CA PRO A 491 12.71 -12.77 -29.13
C PRO A 491 13.71 -11.73 -29.58
N ALA A 492 13.66 -10.53 -29.00
CA ALA A 492 14.53 -9.40 -29.36
C ALA A 492 15.77 -9.29 -28.46
N ARG A 493 15.67 -9.80 -27.24
CA ARG A 493 16.70 -9.72 -26.21
C ARG A 493 16.69 -11.03 -25.43
N GLU A 494 17.48 -12.01 -25.91
CA GLU A 494 17.44 -13.37 -25.37
C GLU A 494 17.95 -13.44 -23.92
N SER A 495 19.01 -12.68 -23.59
CA SER A 495 19.58 -12.65 -22.23
C SER A 495 20.24 -11.32 -21.90
N VAL A 496 20.46 -11.09 -20.62
CA VAL A 496 21.19 -9.94 -20.07
C VAL A 496 22.27 -10.41 -19.11
N PRO A 497 23.47 -9.81 -19.15
CA PRO A 497 24.49 -10.06 -18.14
C PRO A 497 24.01 -9.54 -16.77
N ILE A 498 24.34 -10.28 -15.73
CA ILE A 498 23.96 -9.93 -14.36
C ILE A 498 25.16 -9.64 -13.47
N LEU A 499 24.91 -8.86 -12.44
CA LEU A 499 25.80 -8.62 -11.33
C LEU A 499 25.88 -9.89 -10.46
N THR A 500 27.00 -10.10 -9.81
CA THR A 500 27.04 -11.01 -8.67
C THR A 500 26.24 -10.43 -7.50
N SER A 501 25.85 -11.26 -6.54
CA SER A 501 25.14 -10.76 -5.35
C SER A 501 25.95 -9.70 -4.59
N ALA A 502 27.28 -9.88 -4.48
CA ALA A 502 28.15 -8.91 -3.83
C ALA A 502 28.19 -7.58 -4.58
N GLU A 503 28.33 -7.60 -5.94
CA GLU A 503 28.30 -6.37 -6.76
C GLU A 503 26.95 -5.65 -6.67
N ALA A 504 25.83 -6.40 -6.63
CA ALA A 504 24.49 -5.82 -6.49
C ALA A 504 24.30 -5.17 -5.11
N TRP A 505 24.77 -5.82 -4.06
CA TRP A 505 24.71 -5.27 -2.71
C TRP A 505 25.57 -4.01 -2.55
N ASP A 506 26.81 -4.03 -3.09
CA ASP A 506 27.67 -2.84 -3.09
C ASP A 506 27.05 -1.68 -3.87
N ALA A 507 26.38 -1.97 -4.99
CA ALA A 507 25.66 -0.96 -5.76
C ALA A 507 24.48 -0.38 -4.97
N PHE A 508 23.72 -1.21 -4.27
CA PHE A 508 22.62 -0.78 -3.39
C PHE A 508 23.12 0.11 -2.24
N LEU A 509 24.19 -0.27 -1.57
CA LEU A 509 24.76 0.55 -0.48
C LEU A 509 25.30 1.90 -0.98
N ALA A 510 25.75 1.96 -2.25
CA ALA A 510 26.20 3.19 -2.87
C ALA A 510 25.04 4.08 -3.34
N ASP A 511 23.95 3.49 -3.77
CA ASP A 511 22.76 4.17 -4.28
C ASP A 511 21.51 3.27 -4.06
N PRO A 512 20.75 3.47 -2.97
CA PRO A 512 19.55 2.68 -2.70
C PRO A 512 18.47 2.75 -3.80
N SER A 513 18.52 3.74 -4.70
CA SER A 513 17.55 3.87 -5.80
C SER A 513 17.64 2.75 -6.85
N VAL A 514 18.69 1.93 -6.81
CA VAL A 514 18.81 0.74 -7.68
C VAL A 514 17.88 -0.40 -7.26
N ALA A 515 17.28 -0.32 -6.07
CA ALA A 515 16.24 -1.25 -5.67
C ALA A 515 14.97 -1.03 -6.52
N VAL A 516 14.32 -2.11 -6.93
CA VAL A 516 13.12 -2.06 -7.78
C VAL A 516 11.85 -1.74 -6.99
N ALA A 517 11.78 -2.16 -5.74
CA ALA A 517 10.87 -1.64 -4.74
C ALA A 517 11.71 -0.85 -3.75
N GLN A 518 11.37 0.40 -3.53
CA GLN A 518 12.16 1.26 -2.65
C GLN A 518 12.04 0.78 -1.20
N PRO A 519 13.08 0.18 -0.61
CA PRO A 519 13.03 -0.22 0.79
C PRO A 519 12.92 1.03 1.67
N PRO A 520 12.51 0.88 2.92
CA PRO A 520 12.57 1.97 3.89
C PRO A 520 13.99 2.53 3.95
N THR A 521 14.09 3.81 4.20
CA THR A 521 15.38 4.42 4.41
C THR A 521 15.93 4.03 5.75
N ALA A 522 17.14 3.52 5.75
CA ALA A 522 17.91 3.22 6.94
C ALA A 522 19.30 3.84 6.82
N ASP A 523 19.88 4.25 7.94
CA ASP A 523 21.27 4.73 7.97
C ASP A 523 22.26 3.60 7.74
N THR A 524 21.82 2.40 8.08
CA THR A 524 22.65 1.19 7.93
C THR A 524 21.76 0.00 7.58
N TYR A 525 22.17 -0.74 6.55
CA TYR A 525 21.61 -2.03 6.15
C TYR A 525 22.63 -3.12 6.48
N LYS A 526 22.24 -4.13 7.25
CA LYS A 526 23.09 -5.27 7.59
C LYS A 526 22.45 -6.54 7.07
N LEU A 527 23.16 -7.27 6.19
CA LEU A 527 22.70 -8.57 5.72
C LEU A 527 22.53 -9.53 6.89
N THR A 528 21.47 -10.30 6.86
CA THR A 528 21.26 -11.44 7.75
C THR A 528 22.15 -12.62 7.33
N ASP A 529 22.07 -13.73 8.06
CA ASP A 529 22.75 -14.97 7.69
C ASP A 529 22.07 -15.70 6.51
N THR A 530 20.90 -15.21 6.04
CA THR A 530 20.18 -15.76 4.90
C THR A 530 20.93 -15.46 3.60
N PRO A 531 21.32 -16.48 2.83
CA PRO A 531 21.99 -16.23 1.55
C PRO A 531 21.09 -15.47 0.59
N PRO A 532 21.62 -14.48 -0.15
CA PRO A 532 20.86 -13.80 -1.18
C PRO A 532 20.43 -14.77 -2.28
N THR A 533 19.26 -14.54 -2.86
CA THR A 533 18.75 -15.38 -3.94
C THR A 533 18.41 -14.57 -5.17
N LEU A 534 18.56 -15.19 -6.36
CA LEU A 534 18.25 -14.60 -7.64
C LEU A 534 16.80 -14.89 -8.01
N ALA A 535 16.08 -13.86 -8.45
CA ALA A 535 14.65 -13.94 -8.78
C ALA A 535 14.30 -12.97 -9.91
N TYR A 536 13.05 -13.00 -10.34
CA TYR A 536 12.46 -11.96 -11.19
C TYR A 536 11.42 -11.19 -10.41
N TYR A 537 11.41 -9.87 -10.58
CA TYR A 537 10.43 -8.99 -9.94
C TYR A 537 9.29 -8.66 -10.89
N GLN A 538 8.06 -8.81 -10.41
CA GLN A 538 6.84 -8.41 -11.09
C GLN A 538 6.17 -7.27 -10.31
N GLN A 539 5.99 -6.13 -10.98
CA GLN A 539 5.30 -4.96 -10.46
C GLN A 539 3.83 -5.29 -10.10
N PRO A 540 3.16 -4.44 -9.29
CA PRO A 540 1.71 -4.54 -9.08
C PRO A 540 0.96 -4.68 -10.41
N THR A 541 -0.13 -5.43 -10.43
CA THR A 541 -0.94 -5.64 -11.65
C THR A 541 -1.57 -4.34 -12.17
N THR A 542 -1.64 -3.33 -11.33
CA THR A 542 -2.06 -1.97 -11.68
C THR A 542 -1.01 -1.17 -12.45
N GLU A 543 0.24 -1.64 -12.49
CA GLU A 543 1.32 -1.03 -13.24
C GLU A 543 1.60 -1.75 -14.56
N ALA A 544 1.89 -0.97 -15.61
CA ALA A 544 2.28 -1.54 -16.89
C ALA A 544 3.75 -2.01 -16.83
N GLN A 545 3.96 -3.31 -16.97
CA GLN A 545 5.28 -3.91 -17.05
C GLN A 545 5.45 -4.67 -18.36
N GLN A 546 6.51 -4.41 -19.10
CA GLN A 546 6.80 -5.08 -20.36
C GLN A 546 7.71 -6.29 -20.20
N GLU A 547 8.66 -6.22 -19.27
CA GLU A 547 9.65 -7.28 -19.00
C GLU A 547 9.73 -7.53 -17.49
N LEU A 548 9.89 -8.79 -17.09
CA LEU A 548 10.25 -9.11 -15.73
C LEU A 548 11.66 -8.58 -15.42
N ILE A 549 11.84 -8.00 -14.27
CA ILE A 549 13.10 -7.39 -13.85
C ILE A 549 13.92 -8.43 -13.10
N PRO A 550 15.11 -8.85 -13.59
CA PRO A 550 16.00 -9.70 -12.80
C PRO A 550 16.46 -8.97 -11.53
N VAL A 551 16.32 -9.61 -10.37
CA VAL A 551 16.69 -9.03 -9.07
C VAL A 551 17.47 -10.02 -8.22
N TRP A 552 18.39 -9.48 -7.42
CA TRP A 552 18.85 -10.14 -6.22
C TRP A 552 17.92 -9.77 -5.06
N VAL A 553 17.45 -10.77 -4.35
CA VAL A 553 16.66 -10.63 -3.12
C VAL A 553 17.59 -10.82 -1.94
N PHE A 554 17.75 -9.79 -1.16
CA PHE A 554 18.53 -9.78 0.08
C PHE A 554 17.58 -9.72 1.27
N GLU A 555 17.97 -10.37 2.34
CA GLU A 555 17.34 -10.20 3.65
C GLU A 555 18.32 -9.39 4.53
N ALA A 556 17.86 -8.29 5.07
CA ALA A 556 18.69 -7.36 5.82
C ALA A 556 17.96 -6.78 7.03
N ASP A 557 18.72 -6.55 8.10
CA ASP A 557 18.27 -5.74 9.22
C ASP A 557 18.53 -4.27 8.92
N LEU A 558 17.56 -3.44 9.18
CA LEU A 558 17.57 -2.01 8.93
C LEU A 558 17.77 -1.25 10.24
N TYR A 559 18.70 -0.32 10.26
CA TYR A 559 19.02 0.48 11.44
C TYR A 559 18.94 1.97 11.12
N VAL A 560 18.34 2.74 12.01
CA VAL A 560 18.24 4.19 11.91
C VAL A 560 18.92 4.87 13.09
N THR A 561 19.49 6.03 12.85
CA THR A 561 19.95 6.96 13.88
C THR A 561 18.85 7.99 14.09
N ALA A 562 18.45 8.25 15.32
CA ALA A 562 17.44 9.24 15.59
C ALA A 562 17.81 10.60 14.96
N PRO A 563 16.88 11.28 14.26
CA PRO A 563 17.15 12.53 13.53
C PRO A 563 17.70 13.68 14.39
N ASP A 564 17.46 13.63 15.69
CA ASP A 564 17.86 14.66 16.66
C ASP A 564 19.36 14.68 17.01
N GLY A 565 20.14 13.78 16.38
CA GLY A 565 21.58 13.66 16.65
C GLY A 565 21.89 13.25 18.10
N ARG A 566 20.90 12.96 18.92
CA ARG A 566 21.12 12.30 20.21
C ARG A 566 21.63 10.92 19.91
N SER A 567 22.87 10.71 20.25
CA SER A 567 23.52 9.39 20.13
C SER A 567 22.59 8.35 20.74
N ALA A 568 21.78 7.73 19.89
CA ALA A 568 21.13 6.49 20.24
C ALA A 568 22.27 5.54 20.61
N THR A 569 22.32 5.15 21.85
CA THR A 569 23.27 4.16 22.33
C THR A 569 22.89 2.83 21.70
N ALA A 570 23.55 2.49 20.63
CA ALA A 570 23.34 1.38 19.70
C ALA A 570 22.37 1.74 18.54
N ASP A 571 22.77 1.36 17.34
CA ASP A 571 21.93 1.36 16.15
C ASP A 571 20.52 0.88 16.52
N GLN A 572 19.53 1.71 16.30
CA GLN A 572 18.15 1.31 16.60
C GLN A 572 17.65 0.48 15.44
N LEU A 573 17.25 -0.75 15.73
CA LEU A 573 16.67 -1.64 14.75
C LEU A 573 15.31 -1.08 14.32
N LEU A 574 15.21 -0.72 13.04
CA LEU A 574 13.95 -0.28 12.41
C LEU A 574 13.12 -1.48 12.01
N ASP A 575 13.77 -2.46 11.38
CA ASP A 575 13.15 -3.69 10.94
C ASP A 575 14.15 -4.83 10.96
N ASP A 576 13.70 -6.03 11.27
CA ASP A 576 14.44 -7.26 11.17
C ASP A 576 13.97 -8.06 9.95
N ASN A 577 14.93 -8.61 9.20
CA ASN A 577 14.66 -9.47 8.05
C ASN A 577 13.88 -8.82 6.89
N ALA A 578 14.06 -7.52 6.65
CA ALA A 578 13.47 -6.83 5.50
C ALA A 578 13.98 -7.41 4.17
N LEU A 579 13.08 -7.65 3.22
CA LEU A 579 13.44 -8.12 1.88
C LEU A 579 13.78 -6.92 0.98
N ILE A 580 14.99 -6.87 0.45
CA ILE A 580 15.47 -5.83 -0.44
C ILE A 580 15.65 -6.41 -1.85
N TYR A 581 14.97 -5.84 -2.82
CA TYR A 581 14.96 -6.29 -4.22
C TYR A 581 15.88 -5.41 -5.07
N VAL A 582 17.14 -5.81 -5.22
CA VAL A 582 18.14 -5.04 -5.96
C VAL A 582 18.20 -5.52 -7.40
N ARG A 583 18.14 -4.60 -8.37
CA ARG A 583 18.28 -4.92 -9.80
C ARG A 583 19.57 -5.71 -10.06
N ALA A 584 19.43 -6.89 -10.65
CA ALA A 584 20.56 -7.76 -10.93
C ALA A 584 21.21 -7.47 -12.29
N GLU A 585 20.54 -6.79 -13.20
CA GLU A 585 21.05 -6.50 -14.53
C GLU A 585 22.31 -5.60 -14.48
N ARG A 586 23.37 -6.03 -15.17
CA ARG A 586 24.61 -5.25 -15.28
C ARG A 586 24.43 -4.13 -16.29
N GLY A 587 24.57 -2.90 -15.87
CA GLY A 587 24.21 -1.67 -16.58
C GLY A 587 25.10 -1.29 -17.79
N GLU A 588 25.50 -2.22 -18.65
CA GLU A 588 26.06 -1.88 -19.96
C GLU A 588 25.06 -2.26 -21.06
N GLY A 589 24.03 -1.46 -21.24
CA GLY A 589 23.13 -1.63 -22.37
C GLY A 589 21.64 -1.46 -22.14
N ALA A 590 21.18 -1.37 -20.93
CA ALA A 590 19.82 -0.90 -20.71
C ALA A 590 19.76 0.58 -21.12
N GLY A 591 19.24 0.85 -22.31
CA GLY A 591 18.89 2.22 -22.67
C GLY A 591 17.97 2.81 -21.59
N PRO A 592 17.90 4.13 -21.47
CA PRO A 592 16.98 4.75 -20.53
C PRO A 592 15.56 4.26 -20.81
N VAL A 593 14.88 3.78 -19.78
CA VAL A 593 13.45 3.45 -19.85
C VAL A 593 12.69 4.75 -19.64
N ALA A 594 11.91 5.17 -20.65
CA ALA A 594 11.05 6.32 -20.51
C ALA A 594 9.83 5.94 -19.68
N ILE A 595 9.55 6.73 -18.68
CA ILE A 595 8.37 6.63 -17.83
C ILE A 595 7.46 7.80 -18.17
N ILE A 596 6.20 7.53 -18.47
CA ILE A 596 5.20 8.58 -18.63
C ILE A 596 4.59 8.82 -17.25
N ASP A 597 4.96 9.94 -16.64
CA ASP A 597 4.49 10.31 -15.30
C ASP A 597 3.08 10.93 -15.34
N ALA A 598 2.76 11.58 -16.48
CA ALA A 598 1.40 12.08 -16.76
C ALA A 598 1.18 12.26 -18.27
N PRO A 599 -0.05 12.00 -18.75
CA PRO A 599 -1.18 11.43 -18.02
C PRO A 599 -1.00 9.94 -17.76
N ALA A 600 -1.74 9.43 -16.80
CA ALA A 600 -1.86 7.98 -16.62
C ALA A 600 -2.37 7.32 -17.91
N ASP A 601 -1.95 6.06 -18.13
CA ASP A 601 -2.39 5.28 -19.27
C ASP A 601 -3.92 5.21 -19.38
N GLY A 602 -4.42 5.29 -20.61
CA GLY A 602 -5.86 5.16 -20.89
C GLY A 602 -6.65 6.47 -20.84
N VAL A 603 -6.03 7.61 -20.65
CA VAL A 603 -6.72 8.90 -20.70
C VAL A 603 -7.31 9.15 -22.10
N THR A 604 -8.63 9.25 -22.17
CA THR A 604 -9.35 9.60 -23.39
C THR A 604 -9.55 11.10 -23.50
N LEU A 605 -8.96 11.73 -24.53
CA LEU A 605 -9.09 13.16 -24.75
C LEU A 605 -10.29 13.47 -25.63
N ARG A 606 -11.01 14.54 -25.31
CA ARG A 606 -12.01 15.13 -26.21
C ARG A 606 -11.31 16.01 -27.25
N PRO A 607 -11.84 16.12 -28.47
CA PRO A 607 -11.29 17.02 -29.48
C PRO A 607 -11.10 18.45 -28.95
N GLY A 608 -9.87 18.97 -29.00
CA GLY A 608 -9.52 20.30 -28.52
C GLY A 608 -9.15 20.37 -27.03
N GLN A 609 -9.14 19.28 -26.29
CA GLN A 609 -8.64 19.21 -24.94
C GLN A 609 -7.09 19.21 -24.97
N ALA A 610 -6.46 20.09 -24.19
CA ALA A 610 -5.03 20.07 -23.96
C ALA A 610 -4.72 19.09 -22.81
N ILE A 611 -3.60 18.42 -22.90
CA ILE A 611 -3.06 17.57 -21.86
C ILE A 611 -1.60 17.93 -21.63
N ASP A 612 -1.20 17.98 -20.38
CA ASP A 612 0.20 18.14 -20.01
C ASP A 612 0.84 16.75 -19.98
N LEU A 613 1.90 16.59 -20.74
CA LEU A 613 2.72 15.39 -20.74
C LEU A 613 3.91 15.61 -19.82
N SER A 614 4.10 14.73 -18.86
CA SER A 614 5.34 14.65 -18.10
C SER A 614 5.89 13.23 -18.15
N GLY A 615 7.19 13.10 -18.06
CA GLY A 615 7.86 11.83 -18.06
C GLY A 615 9.25 11.95 -17.51
N SER A 616 9.71 10.85 -16.95
CA SER A 616 11.05 10.66 -16.45
C SER A 616 11.76 9.55 -17.23
N ALA A 617 13.01 9.31 -16.96
CA ALA A 617 13.75 8.18 -17.50
C ALA A 617 14.59 7.56 -16.38
N THR A 618 14.58 6.23 -16.31
CA THR A 618 15.41 5.46 -15.39
C THR A 618 16.36 4.55 -16.16
N GLY A 619 17.48 4.19 -15.58
CA GLY A 619 18.52 3.42 -16.27
C GLY A 619 19.32 4.24 -17.28
N GLY A 620 20.34 3.66 -17.91
CA GLY A 620 21.23 4.34 -18.83
C GLY A 620 22.13 5.39 -18.14
N THR A 621 22.73 6.28 -18.97
CA THR A 621 23.63 7.33 -18.47
C THR A 621 23.03 8.72 -18.72
N PRO A 622 22.74 9.53 -17.68
CA PRO A 622 22.27 10.91 -17.85
C PRO A 622 23.29 11.80 -18.62
N PRO A 623 22.84 12.91 -19.26
CA PRO A 623 21.46 13.43 -19.27
C PRO A 623 20.54 12.73 -20.28
N TYR A 624 19.25 12.60 -19.95
CA TYR A 624 18.25 12.04 -20.84
C TYR A 624 17.55 13.13 -21.66
N THR A 625 17.17 12.78 -22.91
CA THR A 625 16.29 13.61 -23.73
C THR A 625 15.01 12.83 -23.99
N LEU A 626 13.86 13.37 -23.58
CA LEU A 626 12.55 12.79 -23.83
C LEU A 626 11.96 13.40 -25.11
N GLU A 627 11.58 12.55 -26.04
CA GLU A 627 10.85 12.95 -27.26
C GLU A 627 9.46 12.30 -27.23
N TRP A 628 8.44 13.12 -27.41
CA TRP A 628 7.05 12.67 -27.46
C TRP A 628 6.61 12.50 -28.91
N SER A 629 6.13 11.33 -29.28
CA SER A 629 5.67 11.01 -30.64
C SER A 629 4.16 10.74 -30.70
#